data_6a47eafcf5cd56d9ef56ce12804fb1e5
#
_entry.id   6a47eafcf5cd56d9ef56ce12804fb1e5
#
_cell.length_a   1.000
_cell.length_b   1.000
_cell.length_c   1.000
_cell.angle_alpha   90.00
_cell.angle_beta   90.00
_cell.angle_gamma   90.00
#
_symmetry.space_group_name_H-M   'P 1'
#
loop_
_entity.id
_entity.type
_entity.pdbx_description
1 polymer ?
#
loop_
_entity_poly.entity_id
_entity_poly.type
_entity_poly.pdbx_seq_one_letter_code
_entity_poly.pdbx_strand_id
1 'polypeptide(L)'
;MTAIDILINLLKEFEGCKLTAYQCPAGIWTIGYGCTGREVCKGLTWTQSNADEHLLDRAKEAMAQLLSASPALETETPQRIAALASFVYNLGIGNYKKSSLKMRVDQKNWKSAQTEIVKWNKAGGKVLAGLTRRRAKESELIG
;
A
#
# COMPACT_ATOMS: atom_id res chain seq x y z
N MET A 1 3.37 -13.24 13.43
CA MET A 1 3.55 -12.81 12.04
C MET A 1 4.49 -11.62 11.97
N THR A 2 5.37 -11.61 11.00
CA THR A 2 6.24 -10.45 10.74
C THR A 2 5.46 -9.33 10.06
N ALA A 3 6.02 -8.13 10.04
CA ALA A 3 5.42 -7.00 9.34
C ALA A 3 5.21 -7.31 7.85
N ILE A 4 6.15 -7.98 7.19
CA ILE A 4 6.02 -8.32 5.78
C ILE A 4 4.88 -9.32 5.55
N ASP A 5 4.68 -10.28 6.45
CA ASP A 5 3.57 -11.24 6.35
C ASP A 5 2.22 -10.53 6.44
N ILE A 6 2.08 -9.61 7.39
CA ILE A 6 0.85 -8.83 7.56
C ILE A 6 0.61 -7.95 6.33
N LEU A 7 1.67 -7.33 5.83
CA LEU A 7 1.58 -6.49 4.63
C LEU A 7 1.12 -7.29 3.41
N ILE A 8 1.71 -8.46 3.16
CA ILE A 8 1.33 -9.32 2.04
C ILE A 8 -0.16 -9.70 2.13
N ASN A 9 -0.63 -10.05 3.32
CA ASN A 9 -2.05 -10.38 3.52
C ASN A 9 -2.96 -9.19 3.22
N LEU A 10 -2.59 -7.99 3.68
CA LEU A 10 -3.32 -6.76 3.37
C LEU A 10 -3.38 -6.49 1.87
N LEU A 11 -2.25 -6.61 1.18
CA LEU A 11 -2.17 -6.34 -0.25
C LEU A 11 -3.00 -7.33 -1.05
N LYS A 12 -2.98 -8.61 -0.68
CA LYS A 12 -3.81 -9.62 -1.33
C LYS A 12 -5.31 -9.35 -1.13
N GLU A 13 -5.69 -8.85 0.04
CA GLU A 13 -7.09 -8.51 0.33
C GLU A 13 -7.57 -7.32 -0.53
N PHE A 14 -6.75 -6.27 -0.67
CA PHE A 14 -7.21 -5.02 -1.26
C PHE A 14 -6.82 -4.83 -2.73
N GLU A 15 -5.72 -5.43 -3.20
CA GLU A 15 -5.26 -5.20 -4.57
C GLU A 15 -5.92 -6.12 -5.60
N GLY A 16 -6.32 -7.31 -5.19
CA GLY A 16 -6.79 -8.32 -6.14
C GLY A 16 -5.66 -8.77 -7.07
N CYS A 17 -5.87 -9.87 -7.79
CA CYS A 17 -4.85 -10.43 -8.68
C CYS A 17 -5.42 -10.68 -10.07
N LYS A 18 -4.75 -10.17 -11.10
CA LYS A 18 -5.07 -10.44 -12.51
C LYS A 18 -3.85 -11.03 -13.19
N LEU A 19 -3.99 -12.21 -13.77
CA LEU A 19 -2.88 -12.91 -14.42
C LEU A 19 -2.72 -12.55 -15.91
N THR A 20 -3.66 -11.78 -16.46
CA THR A 20 -3.59 -11.22 -17.80
C THR A 20 -3.64 -9.70 -17.70
N ALA A 21 -2.74 -9.03 -18.42
CA ALA A 21 -2.68 -7.57 -18.40
C ALA A 21 -4.01 -6.95 -18.83
N TYR A 22 -4.40 -5.89 -18.13
CA TYR A 22 -5.62 -5.13 -18.40
C TYR A 22 -5.32 -3.64 -18.25
N GLN A 23 -6.18 -2.80 -18.81
CA GLN A 23 -6.07 -1.37 -18.59
C GLN A 23 -6.90 -0.96 -17.37
N CYS A 24 -6.27 -0.26 -16.43
CA CYS A 24 -6.98 0.31 -15.30
C CYS A 24 -7.87 1.47 -15.76
N PRO A 25 -8.73 2.05 -14.90
CA PRO A 25 -9.58 3.19 -15.30
C PRO A 25 -8.81 4.37 -15.88
N ALA A 26 -7.54 4.54 -15.51
CA ALA A 26 -6.67 5.60 -16.04
C ALA A 26 -6.02 5.22 -17.39
N GLY A 27 -6.33 4.04 -17.93
CA GLY A 27 -5.79 3.58 -19.22
C GLY A 27 -4.38 2.98 -19.12
N ILE A 28 -3.87 2.74 -17.94
CA ILE A 28 -2.53 2.18 -17.71
C ILE A 28 -2.60 0.66 -17.70
N TRP A 29 -1.74 0.00 -18.50
CA TRP A 29 -1.64 -1.45 -18.50
C TRP A 29 -1.11 -1.96 -17.18
N THR A 30 -1.85 -2.90 -16.58
CA THR A 30 -1.65 -3.37 -15.20
C THR A 30 -1.75 -4.89 -15.18
N ILE A 31 -0.97 -5.55 -14.32
CA ILE A 31 -1.02 -7.01 -14.16
C ILE A 31 -0.68 -7.39 -12.71
N GLY A 32 -1.03 -8.60 -12.31
CA GLY A 32 -0.77 -9.12 -10.97
C GLY A 32 -1.53 -8.35 -9.90
N TYR A 33 -0.85 -7.93 -8.87
CA TYR A 33 -1.42 -7.15 -7.75
C TYR A 33 -1.18 -5.65 -7.96
N GLY A 34 -1.65 -5.14 -9.07
CA GLY A 34 -1.50 -3.73 -9.37
C GLY A 34 -0.15 -3.32 -9.97
N CYS A 35 0.58 -4.26 -10.56
CA CYS A 35 1.88 -4.00 -11.16
C CYS A 35 1.74 -3.25 -12.49
N THR A 36 2.51 -2.18 -12.65
CA THR A 36 2.60 -1.40 -13.88
C THR A 36 4.06 -1.29 -14.30
N GLY A 37 4.34 -0.77 -15.48
CA GLY A 37 5.69 -0.57 -15.95
C GLY A 37 5.77 -0.74 -17.45
N ARG A 38 6.95 -0.49 -18.02
CA ARG A 38 7.18 -0.55 -19.48
C ARG A 38 6.89 -1.91 -20.08
N GLU A 39 7.21 -2.98 -19.35
CA GLU A 39 7.03 -4.36 -19.81
C GLU A 39 5.58 -4.82 -19.70
N VAL A 40 4.71 -4.09 -19.02
CA VAL A 40 3.30 -4.45 -18.87
C VAL A 40 2.53 -3.89 -20.05
N CYS A 41 2.08 -4.78 -20.93
CA CYS A 41 1.41 -4.41 -22.18
C CYS A 41 0.30 -5.40 -22.49
N LYS A 42 -0.49 -5.05 -23.50
CA LYS A 42 -1.57 -5.92 -23.99
C LYS A 42 -1.03 -7.30 -24.33
N GLY A 43 -1.71 -8.34 -23.84
CA GLY A 43 -1.37 -9.74 -24.12
C GLY A 43 -0.38 -10.36 -23.16
N LEU A 44 0.22 -9.57 -22.26
CA LEU A 44 1.12 -10.13 -21.25
C LEU A 44 0.32 -10.99 -20.27
N THR A 45 0.85 -12.18 -19.97
CA THR A 45 0.29 -13.09 -18.97
C THR A 45 1.36 -13.49 -17.97
N TRP A 46 0.95 -13.67 -16.72
CA TRP A 46 1.79 -14.16 -15.63
C TRP A 46 1.20 -15.44 -15.06
N THR A 47 2.07 -16.27 -14.47
CA THR A 47 1.63 -17.34 -13.57
C THR A 47 1.33 -16.73 -12.20
N GLN A 48 0.60 -17.47 -11.34
CA GLN A 48 0.38 -17.05 -9.98
C GLN A 48 1.72 -16.86 -9.24
N SER A 49 2.69 -17.74 -9.49
CA SER A 49 4.03 -17.64 -8.92
C SER A 49 4.71 -16.32 -9.29
N ASN A 50 4.63 -15.91 -10.57
CA ASN A 50 5.17 -14.62 -11.01
C ASN A 50 4.49 -13.46 -10.27
N ALA A 51 3.17 -13.50 -10.16
CA ALA A 51 2.40 -12.45 -9.47
C ALA A 51 2.82 -12.35 -8.00
N ASP A 52 2.99 -13.48 -7.33
CA ASP A 52 3.39 -13.52 -5.92
C ASP A 52 4.81 -13.01 -5.71
N GLU A 53 5.74 -13.36 -6.60
CA GLU A 53 7.12 -12.85 -6.54
C GLU A 53 7.18 -11.33 -6.70
N HIS A 54 6.45 -10.79 -7.68
CA HIS A 54 6.38 -9.34 -7.89
C HIS A 54 5.72 -8.63 -6.71
N LEU A 55 4.67 -9.24 -6.13
CA LEU A 55 4.03 -8.69 -4.93
C LEU A 55 5.02 -8.57 -3.79
N LEU A 56 5.78 -9.64 -3.53
CA LEU A 56 6.78 -9.65 -2.45
C LEU A 56 7.85 -8.57 -2.67
N ASP A 57 8.38 -8.47 -3.88
CA ASP A 57 9.40 -7.47 -4.21
C ASP A 57 8.88 -6.05 -4.01
N ARG A 58 7.69 -5.75 -4.47
CA ARG A 58 7.09 -4.43 -4.33
C ARG A 58 6.70 -4.12 -2.89
N ALA A 59 6.27 -5.13 -2.13
CA ALA A 59 5.97 -4.99 -0.71
C ALA A 59 7.24 -4.65 0.08
N LYS A 60 8.34 -5.34 -0.20
CA LYS A 60 9.63 -5.05 0.42
C LYS A 60 10.12 -3.65 0.08
N GLU A 61 9.94 -3.23 -1.16
CA GLU A 61 10.31 -1.88 -1.60
C GLU A 61 9.50 -0.82 -0.85
N ALA A 62 8.18 -0.98 -0.76
CA ALA A 62 7.32 -0.05 -0.04
C ALA A 62 7.71 0.04 1.44
N MET A 63 8.00 -1.09 2.07
CA MET A 63 8.42 -1.14 3.46
C MET A 63 9.77 -0.44 3.66
N ALA A 64 10.74 -0.69 2.76
CA ALA A 64 12.04 -0.04 2.82
C ALA A 64 11.92 1.49 2.67
N GLN A 65 11.10 1.94 1.74
CA GLN A 65 10.84 3.37 1.55
C GLN A 65 10.20 4.00 2.79
N LEU A 66 9.24 3.30 3.41
CA LEU A 66 8.59 3.76 4.63
C LEU A 66 9.60 3.92 5.77
N LEU A 67 10.40 2.89 6.02
CA LEU A 67 11.37 2.90 7.13
C LEU A 67 12.48 3.92 6.89
N SER A 68 12.86 4.17 5.64
CA SER A 68 13.80 5.22 5.30
C SER A 68 13.24 6.61 5.59
N ALA A 69 11.95 6.82 5.31
CA ALA A 69 11.27 8.10 5.56
C ALA A 69 10.93 8.32 7.04
N SER A 70 10.67 7.25 7.78
CA SER A 70 10.30 7.29 9.20
C SER A 70 11.08 6.23 9.98
N PRO A 71 12.39 6.44 10.23
CA PRO A 71 13.26 5.42 10.85
C PRO A 71 12.81 4.96 12.23
N ALA A 72 12.09 5.79 12.97
CA ALA A 72 11.59 5.43 14.29
C ALA A 72 10.62 4.24 14.25
N LEU A 73 10.05 3.93 13.07
CA LEU A 73 9.15 2.80 12.91
C LEU A 73 9.83 1.44 13.05
N GLU A 74 11.16 1.37 12.94
CA GLU A 74 11.89 0.09 13.03
C GLU A 74 11.62 -0.65 14.35
N THR A 75 11.33 0.08 15.41
CA THR A 75 11.05 -0.48 16.74
C THR A 75 9.56 -0.57 17.05
N GLU A 76 8.69 -0.22 16.12
CA GLU A 76 7.25 -0.26 16.31
C GLU A 76 6.67 -1.66 16.06
N THR A 77 5.38 -1.82 16.38
CA THR A 77 4.70 -3.08 16.19
C THR A 77 4.66 -3.47 14.72
N PRO A 78 4.68 -4.78 14.40
CA PRO A 78 4.53 -5.24 13.02
C PRO A 78 3.24 -4.73 12.36
N GLN A 79 2.16 -4.61 13.14
CA GLN A 79 0.87 -4.12 12.65
C GLN A 79 0.96 -2.66 12.16
N ARG A 80 1.61 -1.80 12.92
CA ARG A 80 1.81 -0.39 12.54
C ARG A 80 2.66 -0.26 11.29
N ILE A 81 3.75 -0.97 11.23
CA ILE A 81 4.65 -0.97 10.07
C ILE A 81 3.90 -1.43 8.83
N ALA A 82 3.19 -2.56 8.93
CA ALA A 82 2.45 -3.13 7.80
C ALA A 82 1.33 -2.19 7.30
N ALA A 83 0.59 -1.58 8.20
CA ALA A 83 -0.49 -0.66 7.83
C ALA A 83 0.06 0.55 7.05
N LEU A 84 1.15 1.13 7.53
CA LEU A 84 1.76 2.28 6.87
C LEU A 84 2.44 1.90 5.56
N ALA A 85 3.04 0.72 5.48
CA ALA A 85 3.60 0.21 4.23
C ALA A 85 2.50 -0.05 3.19
N SER A 86 1.31 -0.51 3.61
CA SER A 86 0.15 -0.65 2.73
C SER A 86 -0.27 0.71 2.14
N PHE A 87 -0.27 1.75 2.95
CA PHE A 87 -0.53 3.12 2.49
C PHE A 87 0.50 3.55 1.43
N VAL A 88 1.79 3.32 1.69
CA VAL A 88 2.88 3.65 0.76
C VAL A 88 2.75 2.87 -0.54
N TYR A 89 2.45 1.57 -0.46
CA TYR A 89 2.23 0.74 -1.64
C TYR A 89 1.11 1.31 -2.53
N ASN A 90 0.01 1.70 -1.90
CA ASN A 90 -1.19 2.19 -2.61
C ASN A 90 -1.00 3.61 -3.17
N LEU A 91 -0.46 4.52 -2.39
CA LEU A 91 -0.44 5.95 -2.71
C LEU A 91 0.95 6.50 -3.04
N GLY A 92 1.98 5.71 -2.82
CA GLY A 92 3.36 6.10 -3.11
C GLY A 92 4.04 6.83 -1.96
N ILE A 93 5.36 6.72 -1.93
CA ILE A 93 6.18 7.31 -0.88
C ILE A 93 6.14 8.85 -0.92
N GLY A 94 6.00 9.45 -2.10
CA GLY A 94 5.91 10.90 -2.24
C GLY A 94 4.70 11.47 -1.50
N ASN A 95 3.55 10.83 -1.60
CA ASN A 95 2.36 11.24 -0.87
C ASN A 95 2.55 11.09 0.64
N TYR A 96 3.16 9.99 1.08
CA TYR A 96 3.45 9.78 2.50
C TYR A 96 4.37 10.87 3.05
N LYS A 97 5.46 11.18 2.35
CA LYS A 97 6.47 12.15 2.81
C LYS A 97 5.90 13.55 3.05
N LYS A 98 4.95 13.98 2.23
CA LYS A 98 4.35 15.32 2.34
C LYS A 98 3.05 15.33 3.16
N SER A 99 2.64 14.20 3.72
CA SER A 99 1.36 14.09 4.43
C SER A 99 1.43 14.51 5.89
N SER A 100 0.29 14.95 6.42
CA SER A 100 0.12 15.14 7.87
C SER A 100 0.20 13.80 8.61
N LEU A 101 -0.13 12.70 7.93
CA LEU A 101 0.00 11.36 8.48
C LEU A 101 1.44 11.09 8.94
N LYS A 102 2.44 11.35 8.07
CA LYS A 102 3.84 11.16 8.42
C LYS A 102 4.23 11.98 9.65
N MET A 103 3.79 13.23 9.72
CA MET A 103 4.08 14.08 10.88
C MET A 103 3.58 13.45 12.17
N ARG A 104 2.36 12.92 12.18
CA ARG A 104 1.80 12.26 13.36
C ARG A 104 2.51 10.96 13.70
N VAL A 105 2.88 10.19 12.69
CA VAL A 105 3.67 8.95 12.85
C VAL A 105 5.03 9.26 13.49
N ASP A 106 5.73 10.27 12.98
CA ASP A 106 7.05 10.65 13.50
C ASP A 106 6.97 11.17 14.95
N GLN A 107 5.84 11.72 15.34
CA GLN A 107 5.57 12.14 16.72
C GLN A 107 5.09 10.97 17.61
N LYS A 108 4.90 9.79 17.02
CA LYS A 108 4.30 8.62 17.69
C LYS A 108 2.92 8.91 18.25
N ASN A 109 2.20 9.82 17.61
CA ASN A 109 0.83 10.18 17.96
C ASN A 109 -0.13 9.28 17.15
N TRP A 110 -0.32 8.07 17.63
CA TRP A 110 -1.05 7.03 16.88
C TRP A 110 -2.51 7.34 16.71
N LYS A 111 -3.14 7.96 17.71
CA LYS A 111 -4.53 8.36 17.62
C LYS A 111 -4.76 9.39 16.51
N SER A 112 -3.89 10.39 16.41
CA SER A 112 -3.95 11.37 15.33
C SER A 112 -3.59 10.77 13.99
N ALA A 113 -2.64 9.83 13.97
CA ALA A 113 -2.29 9.09 12.74
C ALA A 113 -3.50 8.34 12.19
N GLN A 114 -4.29 7.69 13.05
CA GLN A 114 -5.53 7.01 12.66
C GLN A 114 -6.52 7.99 12.01
N THR A 115 -6.67 9.17 12.57
CA THR A 115 -7.55 10.21 12.05
C THR A 115 -7.07 10.72 10.69
N GLU A 116 -5.76 10.88 10.54
CA GLU A 116 -5.18 11.39 9.30
C GLU A 116 -5.24 10.38 8.15
N ILE A 117 -4.98 9.08 8.44
CA ILE A 117 -4.92 8.08 7.37
C ILE A 117 -6.28 7.90 6.68
N VAL A 118 -7.38 7.96 7.43
CA VAL A 118 -8.72 7.73 6.86
C VAL A 118 -9.15 8.82 5.89
N LYS A 119 -8.50 9.97 5.90
CA LYS A 119 -8.78 11.06 4.96
C LYS A 119 -8.37 10.73 3.53
N TRP A 120 -7.51 9.73 3.34
CA TRP A 120 -6.97 9.33 2.03
C TRP A 120 -7.86 8.30 1.34
N ASN A 121 -9.12 8.62 1.14
CA ASN A 121 -10.11 7.69 0.57
C ASN A 121 -10.72 8.19 -0.75
N LYS A 122 -10.03 9.12 -1.44
CA LYS A 122 -10.51 9.70 -2.68
C LYS A 122 -9.61 9.34 -3.86
N ALA A 123 -10.21 9.20 -5.02
CA ALA A 123 -9.51 9.12 -6.29
C ALA A 123 -10.28 9.95 -7.30
N GLY A 124 -9.59 10.79 -8.08
CA GLY A 124 -10.23 11.71 -9.01
C GLY A 124 -11.20 12.67 -8.32
N GLY A 125 -10.94 13.04 -7.07
CA GLY A 125 -11.77 13.94 -6.28
C GLY A 125 -13.02 13.30 -5.67
N LYS A 126 -13.21 11.99 -5.86
CA LYS A 126 -14.39 11.26 -5.36
C LYS A 126 -14.03 10.26 -4.30
N VAL A 127 -14.85 10.15 -3.26
CA VAL A 127 -14.72 9.11 -2.23
C VAL A 127 -15.07 7.76 -2.85
N LEU A 128 -14.16 6.77 -2.70
CA LEU A 128 -14.38 5.41 -3.17
C LEU A 128 -14.54 4.46 -1.99
N ALA A 129 -15.58 3.62 -2.04
CA ALA A 129 -15.88 2.67 -0.96
C ALA A 129 -14.71 1.73 -0.68
N GLY A 130 -14.01 1.26 -1.72
CA GLY A 130 -12.85 0.39 -1.58
C GLY A 130 -11.70 1.06 -0.83
N LEU A 131 -11.44 2.34 -1.13
CA LEU A 131 -10.41 3.11 -0.43
C LEU A 131 -10.81 3.39 1.01
N THR A 132 -12.08 3.66 1.27
CA THR A 132 -12.59 3.85 2.63
C THR A 132 -12.36 2.60 3.48
N ARG A 133 -12.67 1.42 2.95
CA ARG A 133 -12.45 0.14 3.66
C ARG A 133 -10.97 -0.11 3.91
N ARG A 134 -10.12 0.16 2.91
CA ARG A 134 -8.67 0.00 3.04
C ARG A 134 -8.10 0.89 4.13
N ARG A 135 -8.43 2.17 4.10
CA ARG A 135 -7.97 3.14 5.13
C ARG A 135 -8.48 2.76 6.51
N ALA A 136 -9.72 2.27 6.62
CA ALA A 136 -10.29 1.83 7.90
C ALA A 136 -9.49 0.67 8.48
N LYS A 137 -9.11 -0.31 7.66
CA LYS A 137 -8.31 -1.45 8.10
C LYS A 137 -6.90 -1.04 8.51
N GLU A 138 -6.28 -0.17 7.73
CA GLU A 138 -4.97 0.39 8.07
C GLU A 138 -5.02 1.17 9.39
N SER A 139 -6.05 1.99 9.58
CA SER A 139 -6.27 2.74 10.82
C SER A 139 -6.42 1.82 12.03
N GLU A 140 -7.20 0.75 11.89
CA GLU A 140 -7.37 -0.26 12.94
C GLU A 140 -6.03 -0.85 13.38
N LEU A 141 -5.16 -1.18 12.43
CA LEU A 141 -3.85 -1.77 12.71
C LEU A 141 -2.86 -0.77 13.33
N ILE A 142 -3.03 0.52 13.07
CA ILE A 142 -2.21 1.58 13.68
C ILE A 142 -2.53 1.74 15.17
N GLY A 143 -3.78 1.52 15.52
CA GLY A 143 -4.25 1.67 16.89
C GLY A 143 -3.72 0.70 17.94
#